data_3c3010c302cc8416c756631ea676981b
#
_entry.id   3c3010c302cc8416c756631ea676981b
#
_cell.length_a   1.000
_cell.length_b   1.000
_cell.length_c   1.000
_cell.angle_alpha   90.00
_cell.angle_beta   90.00
_cell.angle_gamma   90.00
#
_symmetry.space_group_name_H-M   'P 1'
#
loop_
_entity.id
_entity.type
_entity.pdbx_description
1 polymer ?
#
loop_
_entity_poly.entity_id
_entity_poly.type
_entity_poly.pdbx_seq_one_letter_code
_entity_poly.pdbx_strand_id
1 'polypeptide(L)'
;MRQLGVISRTLLAAVAFSALGVGEASAQSTNPPDMIFVKGGTFKMGSNDGYADEAPVHSVTLSDFYIGKYEVTVAQYRQFCAATNHKFPAPPKPDWYEEHENAVQWQWNDTYPIVNITYFDAIAYCQWLSELTGEHYTLPTEAQWEYAAKGGSKSKNYKYAGSNDIDEVAWYDETTRERGPRSVGRLKPNELGIYDMSGNAWEWCLDYWGNYSAKAQKDPTGPAQGGYKVIRGGSWYYVDDMAKLTSRDGPKPGKPNFNYGFRVVKLTKK
;
A
#
# COMPACT_ATOMS: atom_id res chain seq x y z
N MET A 1 -85.57 49.90 -4.82
CA MET A 1 -85.34 48.51 -4.37
C MET A 1 -83.93 48.11 -4.80
N ARG A 2 -83.01 48.00 -3.89
CA ARG A 2 -81.56 47.78 -4.14
C ARG A 2 -81.26 46.31 -3.94
N GLN A 3 -80.66 45.67 -4.92
CA GLN A 3 -80.12 44.34 -4.79
C GLN A 3 -78.66 44.45 -4.22
N LEU A 4 -78.39 43.69 -3.19
CA LEU A 4 -77.11 43.54 -2.65
C LEU A 4 -76.44 42.28 -3.25
N GLY A 5 -75.33 42.47 -3.94
CA GLY A 5 -74.52 41.42 -4.52
C GLY A 5 -73.60 40.83 -3.47
N VAL A 6 -73.60 39.52 -3.34
CA VAL A 6 -72.68 38.71 -2.47
C VAL A 6 -71.37 38.43 -3.24
N ILE A 7 -70.27 38.94 -2.69
CA ILE A 7 -68.90 38.66 -3.19
C ILE A 7 -68.39 37.42 -2.50
N SER A 8 -68.24 36.34 -3.24
CA SER A 8 -67.59 35.14 -2.81
C SER A 8 -66.05 35.33 -2.85
N ARG A 9 -65.41 35.23 -1.67
CA ARG A 9 -63.95 35.22 -1.58
C ARG A 9 -63.45 33.76 -1.61
N THR A 10 -62.84 33.39 -2.72
CA THR A 10 -62.13 32.13 -2.83
C THR A 10 -60.78 32.25 -2.13
N LEU A 11 -60.55 31.50 -1.06
CA LEU A 11 -59.23 31.36 -0.42
C LEU A 11 -58.34 30.41 -1.30
N LEU A 12 -57.27 30.95 -1.87
CA LEU A 12 -56.18 30.12 -2.39
C LEU A 12 -55.28 29.70 -1.24
N ALA A 13 -55.27 28.43 -0.93
CA ALA A 13 -54.29 27.84 -0.05
C ALA A 13 -52.95 27.67 -0.81
N ALA A 14 -51.95 28.44 -0.43
CA ALA A 14 -50.57 28.25 -0.93
C ALA A 14 -49.96 27.06 -0.16
N VAL A 15 -49.73 25.97 -0.89
CA VAL A 15 -48.93 24.82 -0.40
C VAL A 15 -47.46 25.20 -0.50
N ALA A 16 -46.83 25.47 0.62
CA ALA A 16 -45.38 25.67 0.72
C ALA A 16 -44.71 24.31 0.57
N PHE A 17 -44.05 24.06 -0.54
CA PHE A 17 -43.09 22.97 -0.69
C PHE A 17 -41.82 23.34 0.09
N SER A 18 -41.63 22.73 1.26
CA SER A 18 -40.34 22.74 1.94
C SER A 18 -39.38 21.87 1.15
N ALA A 19 -38.48 22.50 0.42
CA ALA A 19 -37.31 21.82 -0.14
C ALA A 19 -36.48 21.26 1.00
N LEU A 20 -36.54 19.95 1.20
CA LEU A 20 -35.55 19.21 2.00
C LEU A 20 -34.20 19.44 1.33
N GLY A 21 -33.35 20.23 1.98
CA GLY A 21 -31.96 20.40 1.61
C GLY A 21 -31.27 19.05 1.60
N VAL A 22 -30.99 18.55 0.42
CA VAL A 22 -30.02 17.47 0.24
C VAL A 22 -28.69 18.09 0.66
N GLY A 23 -28.23 17.76 1.86
CA GLY A 23 -26.91 18.14 2.33
C GLY A 23 -25.89 17.65 1.30
N GLU A 24 -25.22 18.58 0.65
CA GLU A 24 -24.02 18.28 -0.11
C GLU A 24 -23.04 17.61 0.86
N ALA A 25 -22.88 16.30 0.72
CA ALA A 25 -21.75 15.61 1.34
C ALA A 25 -20.51 16.30 0.78
N SER A 26 -19.81 17.05 1.62
CA SER A 26 -18.53 17.66 1.25
C SER A 26 -17.64 16.53 0.72
N ALA A 27 -17.35 16.57 -0.58
CA ALA A 27 -16.40 15.67 -1.19
C ALA A 27 -15.08 15.86 -0.46
N GLN A 28 -14.75 14.94 0.46
CA GLN A 28 -13.47 14.90 1.09
C GLN A 28 -12.44 14.76 -0.03
N SER A 29 -11.55 15.76 -0.15
CA SER A 29 -10.48 15.77 -1.15
C SER A 29 -9.68 14.49 -1.03
N THR A 30 -9.91 13.57 -1.97
CA THR A 30 -9.16 12.31 -2.06
C THR A 30 -7.85 12.61 -2.75
N ASN A 31 -6.80 12.88 -1.98
CA ASN A 31 -5.47 13.03 -2.54
C ASN A 31 -4.90 11.65 -2.88
N PRO A 32 -4.59 11.38 -4.16
CA PRO A 32 -3.89 10.16 -4.53
C PRO A 32 -2.51 10.10 -3.81
N PRO A 33 -1.95 8.90 -3.61
CA PRO A 33 -0.63 8.76 -3.01
C PRO A 33 0.44 9.57 -3.75
N ASP A 34 1.41 10.11 -3.01
CA ASP A 34 2.62 10.71 -3.59
C ASP A 34 3.38 9.66 -4.38
N MET A 35 3.69 9.94 -5.65
CA MET A 35 4.33 9.00 -6.55
C MET A 35 5.71 9.47 -6.96
N ILE A 36 6.68 8.55 -6.96
CA ILE A 36 8.05 8.76 -7.44
C ILE A 36 8.18 8.14 -8.82
N PHE A 37 8.66 8.91 -9.80
CA PHE A 37 9.04 8.40 -11.12
C PHE A 37 10.32 7.57 -11.02
N VAL A 38 10.25 6.32 -11.49
CA VAL A 38 11.38 5.39 -11.57
C VAL A 38 11.73 5.17 -13.02
N LYS A 39 12.88 5.70 -13.45
CA LYS A 39 13.43 5.44 -14.77
C LYS A 39 13.77 3.97 -14.88
N GLY A 40 13.22 3.29 -15.87
CA GLY A 40 13.52 1.90 -16.16
C GLY A 40 15.00 1.67 -16.46
N GLY A 41 15.40 0.41 -16.38
CA GLY A 41 16.79 0.01 -16.60
C GLY A 41 16.99 -1.46 -16.33
N THR A 42 18.24 -1.91 -16.45
CA THR A 42 18.64 -3.30 -16.20
C THR A 42 19.38 -3.39 -14.87
N PHE A 43 19.01 -4.36 -14.03
CA PHE A 43 19.65 -4.61 -12.74
C PHE A 43 19.82 -6.10 -12.46
N LYS A 44 20.53 -6.41 -11.39
CA LYS A 44 20.66 -7.76 -10.85
C LYS A 44 19.65 -7.95 -9.71
N MET A 45 18.65 -8.81 -9.96
CA MET A 45 17.62 -9.19 -9.01
C MET A 45 18.03 -10.42 -8.21
N GLY A 46 17.72 -10.42 -6.92
CA GLY A 46 18.03 -11.51 -5.99
C GLY A 46 19.40 -11.40 -5.34
N SER A 47 19.78 -12.46 -4.62
CA SER A 47 21.05 -12.63 -3.91
C SER A 47 21.50 -14.09 -3.97
N ASN A 48 22.82 -14.33 -4.03
CA ASN A 48 23.39 -15.66 -3.85
C ASN A 48 23.91 -15.87 -2.41
N ASP A 49 23.92 -14.80 -1.61
CA ASP A 49 24.44 -14.77 -0.22
C ASP A 49 23.28 -14.66 0.79
N GLY A 50 22.03 -14.69 0.33
CA GLY A 50 20.81 -14.64 1.14
C GLY A 50 20.19 -16.01 1.39
N TYR A 51 18.86 -16.02 1.62
CA TYR A 51 18.11 -17.28 1.70
C TYR A 51 18.04 -17.97 0.32
N ALA A 52 17.83 -19.28 0.33
CA ALA A 52 17.84 -20.11 -0.89
C ALA A 52 16.81 -19.64 -1.96
N ASP A 53 15.74 -19.03 -1.54
CA ASP A 53 14.67 -18.50 -2.40
C ASP A 53 14.98 -17.12 -2.99
N GLU A 54 16.02 -16.44 -2.50
CA GLU A 54 16.55 -15.22 -3.11
C GLU A 54 17.45 -15.50 -4.33
N ALA A 55 17.88 -16.76 -4.51
CA ALA A 55 18.74 -17.20 -5.60
C ALA A 55 17.93 -17.82 -6.77
N PRO A 56 18.54 -17.86 -7.99
CA PRO A 56 19.83 -17.28 -8.38
C PRO A 56 19.71 -15.78 -8.68
N VAL A 57 20.81 -15.06 -8.53
CA VAL A 57 20.94 -13.71 -9.08
C VAL A 57 20.77 -13.76 -10.59
N HIS A 58 19.88 -12.93 -11.11
CA HIS A 58 19.60 -12.89 -12.55
C HIS A 58 19.41 -11.46 -13.06
N SER A 59 19.45 -11.28 -14.37
CA SER A 59 19.31 -9.96 -15.00
C SER A 59 17.86 -9.66 -15.29
N VAL A 60 17.36 -8.50 -14.83
CA VAL A 60 16.01 -8.01 -15.13
C VAL A 60 16.09 -6.63 -15.75
N THR A 61 15.35 -6.41 -16.85
CA THR A 61 15.16 -5.10 -17.48
C THR A 61 13.73 -4.65 -17.25
N LEU A 62 13.54 -3.44 -16.75
CA LEU A 62 12.24 -2.84 -16.49
C LEU A 62 12.00 -1.61 -17.36
N SER A 63 10.76 -1.43 -17.77
CA SER A 63 10.24 -0.20 -18.34
C SER A 63 10.07 0.87 -17.26
N ASP A 64 9.88 2.14 -17.67
CA ASP A 64 9.58 3.26 -16.77
C ASP A 64 8.24 3.05 -16.02
N PHE A 65 8.17 3.45 -14.76
CA PHE A 65 6.96 3.37 -13.93
C PHE A 65 6.97 4.43 -12.83
N TYR A 66 5.85 4.60 -12.15
CA TYR A 66 5.78 5.37 -10.91
C TYR A 66 5.48 4.43 -9.75
N ILE A 67 6.06 4.68 -8.57
CA ILE A 67 5.83 3.90 -7.36
C ILE A 67 5.44 4.85 -6.21
N GLY A 68 4.60 4.39 -5.30
CA GLY A 68 4.26 5.13 -4.10
C GLY A 68 5.50 5.51 -3.29
N LYS A 69 5.62 6.79 -2.97
CA LYS A 69 6.70 7.31 -2.12
C LYS A 69 6.72 6.64 -0.75
N TYR A 70 5.56 6.27 -0.28
CA TYR A 70 5.27 5.60 0.99
C TYR A 70 4.39 4.37 0.77
N GLU A 71 4.28 3.55 1.77
CA GLU A 71 3.21 2.56 1.90
C GLU A 71 1.85 3.27 1.91
N VAL A 72 0.78 2.62 1.50
CA VAL A 72 -0.59 3.16 1.62
C VAL A 72 -0.93 3.31 3.10
N THR A 73 -1.34 4.50 3.50
CA THR A 73 -1.62 4.82 4.89
C THR A 73 -3.04 4.41 5.31
N VAL A 74 -3.24 4.31 6.63
CA VAL A 74 -4.56 4.10 7.25
C VAL A 74 -5.55 5.16 6.77
N ALA A 75 -5.15 6.45 6.73
CA ALA A 75 -6.02 7.53 6.24
C ALA A 75 -6.48 7.31 4.79
N GLN A 76 -5.56 6.96 3.90
CA GLN A 76 -5.87 6.69 2.50
C GLN A 76 -6.79 5.47 2.33
N TYR A 77 -6.54 4.42 3.11
CA TYR A 77 -7.37 3.23 3.07
C TYR A 77 -8.77 3.45 3.64
N ARG A 78 -8.92 4.31 4.67
CA ARG A 78 -10.24 4.75 5.18
C ARG A 78 -11.06 5.45 4.10
N GLN A 79 -10.42 6.29 3.28
CA GLN A 79 -11.10 6.96 2.16
C GLN A 79 -11.65 5.95 1.15
N PHE A 80 -10.86 4.95 0.79
CA PHE A 80 -11.29 3.83 -0.05
C PHE A 80 -12.50 3.10 0.55
N CYS A 81 -12.42 2.70 1.82
CA CYS A 81 -13.51 2.01 2.48
C CYS A 81 -14.80 2.85 2.52
N ALA A 82 -14.69 4.15 2.80
CA ALA A 82 -15.83 5.05 2.82
C ALA A 82 -16.46 5.24 1.43
N ALA A 83 -15.63 5.31 0.37
CA ALA A 83 -16.09 5.51 -1.00
C ALA A 83 -16.75 4.25 -1.62
N THR A 84 -16.32 3.06 -1.21
CA THR A 84 -16.72 1.80 -1.84
C THR A 84 -17.57 0.89 -0.94
N ASN A 85 -17.82 1.30 0.30
CA ASN A 85 -18.41 0.46 1.34
C ASN A 85 -17.58 -0.83 1.62
N HIS A 86 -16.28 -0.81 1.30
CA HIS A 86 -15.37 -1.89 1.63
C HIS A 86 -15.15 -1.97 3.15
N LYS A 87 -15.08 -3.18 3.69
CA LYS A 87 -14.92 -3.35 5.13
C LYS A 87 -13.52 -2.91 5.58
N PHE A 88 -13.46 -1.95 6.50
CA PHE A 88 -12.19 -1.60 7.14
C PHE A 88 -11.69 -2.76 8.02
N PRO A 89 -10.38 -3.12 7.99
CA PRO A 89 -9.87 -4.24 8.75
C PRO A 89 -10.01 -4.03 10.26
N ALA A 90 -10.20 -5.11 11.00
CA ALA A 90 -10.11 -5.07 12.45
C ALA A 90 -8.68 -4.69 12.89
N PRO A 91 -8.51 -4.09 14.08
CA PRO A 91 -7.18 -3.92 14.65
C PRO A 91 -6.44 -5.26 14.69
N PRO A 92 -5.18 -5.32 14.25
CA PRO A 92 -4.42 -6.55 14.32
C PRO A 92 -4.23 -7.00 15.77
N LYS A 93 -4.37 -8.30 15.97
CA LYS A 93 -4.07 -8.97 17.24
C LYS A 93 -2.99 -9.98 16.95
N PRO A 94 -1.71 -9.68 17.20
CA PRO A 94 -0.65 -10.67 17.14
C PRO A 94 -0.92 -11.79 18.17
N ASP A 95 -0.63 -13.04 17.82
CA ASP A 95 -0.90 -14.19 18.70
C ASP A 95 -0.26 -14.06 20.09
N TRP A 96 0.95 -13.44 20.15
CA TRP A 96 1.67 -13.15 21.39
C TRP A 96 1.05 -12.01 22.24
N TYR A 97 0.10 -11.25 21.67
CA TYR A 97 -0.52 -10.10 22.35
C TYR A 97 -1.34 -10.52 23.57
N GLU A 98 -1.89 -11.74 23.57
CA GLU A 98 -2.69 -12.27 24.67
C GLU A 98 -1.79 -12.82 25.82
N GLU A 99 -0.50 -13.08 25.56
CA GLU A 99 0.45 -13.66 26.53
C GLU A 99 1.22 -12.60 27.33
N HIS A 100 1.13 -11.31 26.95
CA HIS A 100 1.86 -10.22 27.62
C HIS A 100 0.91 -9.28 28.36
N GLU A 101 0.93 -9.33 29.71
CA GLU A 101 0.12 -8.46 30.59
C GLU A 101 0.27 -6.95 30.30
N ASN A 102 1.30 -6.52 29.58
CA ASN A 102 1.60 -5.14 29.22
C ASN A 102 1.50 -4.86 27.73
N ALA A 103 0.85 -5.72 26.94
CA ALA A 103 0.68 -5.50 25.52
C ALA A 103 -0.05 -4.18 25.28
N VAL A 104 0.60 -3.25 24.58
CA VAL A 104 0.00 -1.96 24.23
C VAL A 104 -1.13 -2.23 23.26
N GLN A 105 -2.37 -1.89 23.67
CA GLN A 105 -3.53 -2.09 22.81
C GLN A 105 -3.34 -1.37 21.47
N TRP A 106 -3.40 -2.12 20.37
CA TRP A 106 -3.25 -1.58 19.02
C TRP A 106 -4.27 -0.48 18.75
N GLN A 107 -3.77 0.68 18.33
CA GLN A 107 -4.62 1.77 17.89
C GLN A 107 -4.23 2.17 16.46
N TRP A 108 -5.23 2.31 15.59
CA TRP A 108 -5.04 2.84 14.27
C TRP A 108 -4.62 4.31 14.32
N ASN A 109 -3.52 4.63 13.64
CA ASN A 109 -3.08 6.01 13.41
C ASN A 109 -3.11 6.27 11.91
N ASP A 110 -3.70 7.38 11.51
CA ASP A 110 -3.91 7.73 10.11
C ASP A 110 -2.61 7.86 9.29
N THR A 111 -1.47 8.09 9.94
CA THR A 111 -0.15 8.18 9.30
C THR A 111 0.63 6.86 9.27
N TYR A 112 0.10 5.79 9.86
CA TYR A 112 0.72 4.45 9.80
C TYR A 112 0.40 3.76 8.48
N PRO A 113 1.22 2.81 8.02
CA PRO A 113 0.81 1.93 6.92
C PRO A 113 -0.44 1.17 7.30
N ILE A 114 -1.35 0.99 6.35
CA ILE A 114 -2.43 0.05 6.53
C ILE A 114 -1.86 -1.37 6.55
N VAL A 115 -2.28 -2.15 7.53
CA VAL A 115 -1.91 -3.56 7.67
C VAL A 115 -3.14 -4.41 7.97
N ASN A 116 -2.96 -5.71 8.15
CA ASN A 116 -4.04 -6.67 8.39
C ASN A 116 -5.07 -6.71 7.24
N ILE A 117 -4.56 -6.57 6.03
CA ILE A 117 -5.31 -6.66 4.79
C ILE A 117 -4.84 -7.85 3.95
N THR A 118 -5.72 -8.37 3.12
CA THR A 118 -5.42 -9.42 2.16
C THR A 118 -4.84 -8.83 0.87
N TYR A 119 -4.22 -9.68 0.05
CA TYR A 119 -3.84 -9.32 -1.32
C TYR A 119 -5.03 -8.77 -2.13
N PHE A 120 -6.22 -9.39 -1.97
CA PHE A 120 -7.42 -8.98 -2.70
C PHE A 120 -7.93 -7.60 -2.27
N ASP A 121 -7.79 -7.26 -1.00
CA ASP A 121 -8.11 -5.91 -0.48
C ASP A 121 -7.18 -4.85 -1.09
N ALA A 122 -5.88 -5.16 -1.21
CA ALA A 122 -4.91 -4.28 -1.84
C ALA A 122 -5.20 -4.08 -3.35
N ILE A 123 -5.58 -5.15 -4.06
CA ILE A 123 -6.03 -5.06 -5.47
C ILE A 123 -7.31 -4.22 -5.60
N ALA A 124 -8.28 -4.40 -4.71
CA ALA A 124 -9.51 -3.60 -4.72
C ALA A 124 -9.23 -2.10 -4.51
N TYR A 125 -8.29 -1.76 -3.61
CA TYR A 125 -7.80 -0.39 -3.46
C TYR A 125 -7.20 0.16 -4.76
N CYS A 126 -6.33 -0.59 -5.42
CA CYS A 126 -5.71 -0.18 -6.69
C CYS A 126 -6.76 0.05 -7.80
N GLN A 127 -7.78 -0.80 -7.88
CA GLN A 127 -8.89 -0.65 -8.83
C GLN A 127 -9.68 0.64 -8.56
N TRP A 128 -10.11 0.85 -7.32
CA TRP A 128 -10.78 2.08 -6.91
C TRP A 128 -9.95 3.33 -7.23
N LEU A 129 -8.65 3.32 -6.90
CA LEU A 129 -7.77 4.45 -7.17
C LEU A 129 -7.63 4.72 -8.68
N SER A 130 -7.63 3.67 -9.49
CA SER A 130 -7.60 3.79 -10.96
C SER A 130 -8.88 4.43 -11.49
N GLU A 131 -10.04 4.01 -11.02
CA GLU A 131 -11.34 4.58 -11.40
C GLU A 131 -11.45 6.04 -10.95
N LEU A 132 -11.00 6.36 -9.74
CA LEU A 132 -11.03 7.71 -9.17
C LEU A 132 -10.18 8.69 -9.97
N THR A 133 -9.00 8.25 -10.45
CA THR A 133 -8.00 9.14 -11.06
C THR A 133 -7.97 9.10 -12.59
N GLY A 134 -8.56 8.07 -13.20
CA GLY A 134 -8.44 7.80 -14.64
C GLY A 134 -7.02 7.34 -15.07
N GLU A 135 -6.16 6.98 -14.11
CA GLU A 135 -4.82 6.45 -14.32
C GLU A 135 -4.79 4.96 -13.99
N HIS A 136 -3.76 4.22 -14.39
CA HIS A 136 -3.68 2.78 -14.14
C HIS A 136 -2.80 2.49 -12.92
N TYR A 137 -3.41 2.24 -11.77
CA TYR A 137 -2.75 1.81 -10.55
C TYR A 137 -2.86 0.30 -10.33
N THR A 138 -1.79 -0.29 -9.79
CA THR A 138 -1.71 -1.70 -9.44
C THR A 138 -0.71 -1.89 -8.29
N LEU A 139 -0.56 -3.11 -7.79
CA LEU A 139 0.58 -3.46 -6.94
C LEU A 139 1.86 -3.47 -7.78
N PRO A 140 3.04 -3.21 -7.18
CA PRO A 140 4.32 -3.42 -7.86
C PRO A 140 4.46 -4.90 -8.26
N THR A 141 5.08 -5.17 -9.40
CA THR A 141 5.68 -6.49 -9.58
C THR A 141 6.84 -6.64 -8.59
N GLU A 142 7.18 -7.87 -8.25
CA GLU A 142 8.31 -8.13 -7.35
C GLU A 142 9.60 -7.47 -7.87
N ALA A 143 9.83 -7.54 -9.18
CA ALA A 143 10.98 -6.92 -9.82
C ALA A 143 10.95 -5.37 -9.75
N GLN A 144 9.78 -4.74 -9.94
CA GLN A 144 9.62 -3.29 -9.78
C GLN A 144 9.92 -2.87 -8.33
N TRP A 145 9.41 -3.65 -7.38
CA TRP A 145 9.63 -3.40 -5.97
C TRP A 145 11.14 -3.44 -5.62
N GLU A 146 11.84 -4.53 -5.98
CA GLU A 146 13.28 -4.68 -5.68
C GLU A 146 14.14 -3.64 -6.39
N TYR A 147 13.85 -3.33 -7.66
CA TYR A 147 14.56 -2.29 -8.40
C TYR A 147 14.42 -0.91 -7.75
N ALA A 148 13.19 -0.56 -7.38
CA ALA A 148 12.92 0.71 -6.69
C ALA A 148 13.60 0.76 -5.31
N ALA A 149 13.53 -0.33 -4.53
CA ALA A 149 14.17 -0.45 -3.21
C ALA A 149 15.69 -0.31 -3.28
N LYS A 150 16.32 -0.89 -4.31
CA LYS A 150 17.77 -0.76 -4.58
C LYS A 150 18.19 0.64 -5.04
N GLY A 151 17.25 1.59 -5.24
CA GLY A 151 17.56 2.94 -5.71
C GLY A 151 17.56 3.09 -7.24
N GLY A 152 17.03 2.11 -7.98
CA GLY A 152 16.95 2.15 -9.44
C GLY A 152 18.30 2.39 -10.11
N SER A 153 18.33 3.32 -11.07
CA SER A 153 19.57 3.70 -11.76
C SER A 153 20.58 4.48 -10.88
N LYS A 154 20.18 4.88 -9.66
CA LYS A 154 21.03 5.57 -8.68
C LYS A 154 21.54 4.65 -7.58
N SER A 155 21.35 3.34 -7.72
CA SER A 155 21.72 2.33 -6.72
C SER A 155 23.16 2.47 -6.27
N LYS A 156 23.38 2.38 -4.96
CA LYS A 156 24.70 2.32 -4.33
C LYS A 156 25.04 0.94 -3.80
N ASN A 157 24.19 -0.07 -4.14
CA ASN A 157 24.34 -1.46 -3.71
C ASN A 157 24.35 -1.63 -2.18
N TYR A 158 23.53 -0.87 -1.47
CA TYR A 158 23.35 -1.03 -0.05
C TYR A 158 22.61 -2.33 0.29
N LYS A 159 22.80 -2.81 1.52
CA LYS A 159 22.11 -3.98 2.08
C LYS A 159 20.61 -3.70 2.31
N TYR A 160 20.31 -2.47 2.75
CA TYR A 160 18.95 -1.96 3.03
C TYR A 160 18.63 -0.76 2.14
N ALA A 161 17.39 -0.32 2.11
CA ALA A 161 16.94 0.77 1.24
C ALA A 161 17.52 2.13 1.66
N GLY A 162 18.66 2.50 1.09
CA GLY A 162 19.32 3.80 1.31
C GLY A 162 20.49 3.75 2.30
N SER A 163 20.82 2.63 2.93
CA SER A 163 21.96 2.48 3.83
C SER A 163 22.42 1.04 4.01
N ASN A 164 23.67 0.86 4.52
CA ASN A 164 24.13 -0.40 5.09
C ASN A 164 23.87 -0.48 6.61
N ASP A 165 23.51 0.65 7.22
CA ASP A 165 23.07 0.75 8.61
C ASP A 165 21.55 0.69 8.64
N ILE A 166 21.01 -0.37 9.24
CA ILE A 166 19.57 -0.62 9.30
C ILE A 166 18.83 0.45 10.12
N ASP A 167 19.44 0.94 11.19
CA ASP A 167 18.82 1.91 12.11
C ASP A 167 18.53 3.26 11.44
N GLU A 168 19.23 3.58 10.33
CA GLU A 168 18.96 4.79 9.56
C GLU A 168 17.68 4.69 8.70
N VAL A 169 17.25 3.47 8.33
CA VAL A 169 16.31 3.27 7.20
C VAL A 169 15.15 2.34 7.51
N ALA A 170 15.16 1.59 8.61
CA ALA A 170 14.17 0.56 8.86
C ALA A 170 13.52 0.64 10.26
N TRP A 171 12.22 0.41 10.28
CA TRP A 171 11.50 0.02 11.49
C TRP A 171 11.41 -1.50 11.54
N TYR A 172 12.12 -2.13 12.47
CA TYR A 172 12.20 -3.57 12.66
C TYR A 172 12.08 -3.90 14.15
N ASP A 173 12.15 -5.16 14.59
CA ASP A 173 11.84 -5.58 15.95
C ASP A 173 12.63 -4.83 17.04
N GLU A 174 13.95 -4.66 16.89
CA GLU A 174 14.78 -3.97 17.87
C GLU A 174 14.42 -2.49 18.01
N THR A 175 14.09 -1.79 16.91
CA THR A 175 13.74 -0.37 16.95
C THR A 175 12.31 -0.11 17.37
N THR A 176 11.40 -1.03 17.11
CA THR A 176 9.97 -0.90 17.43
C THR A 176 9.63 -1.55 18.77
N ARG A 177 10.41 -2.53 19.23
CA ARG A 177 10.13 -3.35 20.42
C ARG A 177 8.71 -3.91 20.39
N GLU A 178 8.33 -4.47 19.25
CA GLU A 178 7.03 -5.10 19.02
C GLU A 178 5.78 -4.19 19.25
N ARG A 179 5.98 -2.87 19.26
CA ARG A 179 4.91 -1.87 19.51
C ARG A 179 4.11 -1.48 18.28
N GLY A 180 4.26 -2.19 17.19
CA GLY A 180 3.56 -1.91 15.93
C GLY A 180 4.36 -1.04 14.95
N PRO A 181 3.82 -0.82 13.74
CA PRO A 181 4.44 0.02 12.72
C PRO A 181 4.56 1.46 13.19
N ARG A 182 5.29 2.25 12.41
CA ARG A 182 5.47 3.68 12.64
C ARG A 182 4.84 4.49 11.52
N SER A 183 4.66 5.78 11.76
CA SER A 183 4.26 6.73 10.71
C SER A 183 5.21 6.61 9.53
N VAL A 184 4.66 6.54 8.31
CA VAL A 184 5.46 6.46 7.10
C VAL A 184 6.39 7.67 6.94
N GLY A 185 7.55 7.48 6.31
CA GLY A 185 8.47 8.55 5.97
C GLY A 185 9.22 9.18 7.15
N ARG A 186 9.46 8.46 8.23
CA ARG A 186 10.14 8.99 9.42
C ARG A 186 11.64 8.74 9.46
N LEU A 187 12.11 7.77 8.70
CA LEU A 187 13.53 7.46 8.57
C LEU A 187 14.07 7.98 7.23
N LYS A 188 15.33 7.69 6.94
CA LYS A 188 16.00 8.14 5.72
C LYS A 188 15.44 7.40 4.49
N PRO A 189 15.13 8.12 3.38
CA PRO A 189 14.72 7.48 2.14
C PRO A 189 15.91 6.86 1.40
N ASN A 190 15.61 6.02 0.41
CA ASN A 190 16.61 5.56 -0.53
C ASN A 190 17.01 6.64 -1.55
N GLU A 191 17.89 6.30 -2.50
CA GLU A 191 18.46 7.22 -3.51
C GLU A 191 17.44 7.84 -4.46
N LEU A 192 16.24 7.26 -4.55
CA LEU A 192 15.11 7.79 -5.33
C LEU A 192 14.17 8.68 -4.50
N GLY A 193 14.36 8.75 -3.19
CA GLY A 193 13.46 9.46 -2.28
C GLY A 193 12.24 8.63 -1.87
N ILE A 194 12.34 7.29 -1.95
CA ILE A 194 11.31 6.35 -1.53
C ILE A 194 11.63 5.91 -0.10
N TYR A 195 10.61 5.88 0.75
CA TYR A 195 10.72 5.58 2.18
C TYR A 195 10.21 4.17 2.50
N ASP A 196 10.66 3.65 3.64
CA ASP A 196 10.14 2.46 4.29
C ASP A 196 10.17 1.19 3.40
N MET A 197 11.14 1.12 2.45
CA MET A 197 11.36 -0.05 1.62
C MET A 197 12.16 -1.14 2.36
N SER A 198 12.56 -0.88 3.61
CA SER A 198 13.13 -1.83 4.57
C SER A 198 12.39 -1.68 5.88
N GLY A 199 11.76 -2.75 6.39
CA GLY A 199 10.97 -2.75 7.62
C GLY A 199 9.59 -2.12 7.48
N ASN A 200 9.01 -1.65 8.57
CA ASN A 200 7.68 -1.10 8.75
C ASN A 200 6.56 -2.10 8.44
N ALA A 201 6.15 -2.30 7.20
CA ALA A 201 5.21 -3.36 6.84
C ALA A 201 5.71 -4.21 5.66
N TRP A 202 5.47 -5.52 5.70
CA TRP A 202 5.57 -6.35 4.51
C TRP A 202 4.61 -5.86 3.44
N GLU A 203 5.05 -5.83 2.19
CA GLU A 203 4.29 -5.24 1.08
C GLU A 203 3.90 -6.28 0.04
N TRP A 204 2.59 -6.43 -0.19
CA TRP A 204 2.06 -7.26 -1.25
C TRP A 204 2.59 -6.84 -2.62
N CYS A 205 3.10 -7.81 -3.37
CA CYS A 205 3.45 -7.68 -4.79
C CYS A 205 2.44 -8.41 -5.69
N LEU A 206 2.40 -8.01 -6.97
CA LEU A 206 1.46 -8.56 -7.96
C LEU A 206 1.71 -10.05 -8.24
N ASP A 207 2.97 -10.46 -8.16
CA ASP A 207 3.46 -11.77 -8.60
C ASP A 207 2.96 -12.92 -7.73
N TYR A 208 2.71 -14.05 -8.37
CA TYR A 208 2.67 -15.31 -7.65
C TYR A 208 4.07 -15.69 -7.19
N TRP A 209 4.14 -16.30 -6.00
CA TRP A 209 5.37 -16.87 -5.48
C TRP A 209 5.90 -17.99 -6.38
N GLY A 210 7.20 -17.95 -6.67
CA GLY A 210 7.91 -18.96 -7.45
C GLY A 210 9.41 -18.80 -7.35
N ASN A 211 10.13 -19.84 -7.77
CA ASN A 211 11.58 -19.81 -7.82
C ASN A 211 12.07 -18.88 -8.94
N TYR A 212 13.17 -18.20 -8.69
CA TYR A 212 13.82 -17.40 -9.70
C TYR A 212 14.44 -18.27 -10.81
N SER A 213 14.49 -17.69 -12.01
CA SER A 213 15.18 -18.28 -13.15
C SER A 213 16.50 -17.54 -13.40
N ALA A 214 17.57 -18.26 -13.71
CA ALA A 214 18.85 -17.66 -14.09
C ALA A 214 18.80 -16.90 -15.44
N LYS A 215 17.71 -17.05 -16.21
CA LYS A 215 17.54 -16.38 -17.50
C LYS A 215 17.25 -14.90 -17.33
N ALA A 216 17.79 -14.08 -18.24
CA ALA A 216 17.44 -12.67 -18.31
C ALA A 216 15.95 -12.48 -18.63
N GLN A 217 15.31 -11.51 -17.98
CA GLN A 217 13.87 -11.23 -18.10
C GLN A 217 13.64 -9.75 -18.41
N LYS A 218 12.50 -9.45 -19.04
CA LYS A 218 12.04 -8.09 -19.29
C LYS A 218 10.62 -7.95 -18.76
N ASP A 219 10.41 -6.93 -17.91
CA ASP A 219 9.14 -6.62 -17.26
C ASP A 219 8.45 -7.89 -16.70
N PRO A 220 9.13 -8.73 -15.88
CA PRO A 220 8.55 -9.97 -15.39
C PRO A 220 7.37 -9.69 -14.42
N THR A 221 6.41 -10.60 -14.41
CA THR A 221 5.22 -10.58 -13.55
C THR A 221 5.06 -11.86 -12.72
N GLY A 222 6.17 -12.62 -12.59
CA GLY A 222 6.18 -13.90 -11.91
C GLY A 222 5.47 -15.04 -12.68
N PRO A 223 5.24 -16.19 -12.02
CA PRO A 223 4.48 -17.29 -12.60
C PRO A 223 3.05 -16.87 -12.94
N ALA A 224 2.48 -17.45 -14.02
CA ALA A 224 1.12 -17.15 -14.47
C ALA A 224 0.03 -17.58 -13.45
N GLN A 225 0.34 -18.53 -12.56
CA GLN A 225 -0.56 -19.03 -11.54
C GLN A 225 0.21 -19.56 -10.33
N GLY A 226 -0.45 -19.61 -9.17
CA GLY A 226 0.14 -20.11 -7.92
C GLY A 226 -0.85 -20.05 -6.76
N GLY A 227 -0.49 -20.68 -5.65
CA GLY A 227 -1.29 -20.66 -4.41
C GLY A 227 -0.88 -19.56 -3.43
N TYR A 228 0.23 -18.88 -3.68
CA TYR A 228 0.87 -17.91 -2.80
C TYR A 228 1.21 -16.65 -3.57
N LYS A 229 1.25 -15.50 -2.90
CA LYS A 229 1.63 -14.19 -3.47
C LYS A 229 2.89 -13.69 -2.79
N VAL A 230 3.72 -12.97 -3.53
CA VAL A 230 4.96 -12.40 -3.01
C VAL A 230 4.66 -11.25 -2.06
N ILE A 231 5.40 -11.17 -0.95
CA ILE A 231 5.56 -9.99 -0.11
C ILE A 231 7.03 -9.63 0.02
N ARG A 232 7.32 -8.34 0.20
CA ARG A 232 8.68 -7.79 0.23
C ARG A 232 8.85 -6.78 1.37
N GLY A 233 10.12 -6.53 1.78
CA GLY A 233 10.51 -5.41 2.62
C GLY A 233 10.75 -5.74 4.08
N GLY A 234 10.26 -6.85 4.60
CA GLY A 234 10.26 -7.11 6.04
C GLY A 234 9.22 -6.26 6.77
N SER A 235 9.26 -6.23 8.08
CA SER A 235 8.31 -5.42 8.85
C SER A 235 8.84 -5.07 10.24
N TRP A 236 8.09 -4.22 10.92
CA TRP A 236 8.32 -3.78 12.29
C TRP A 236 8.48 -4.92 13.31
N TYR A 237 8.09 -6.13 12.97
CA TYR A 237 8.06 -7.31 13.86
C TYR A 237 9.18 -8.31 13.59
N TYR A 238 9.89 -8.19 12.49
CA TYR A 238 10.90 -9.16 12.08
C TYR A 238 12.31 -8.62 12.29
N VAL A 239 13.26 -9.57 12.43
CA VAL A 239 14.70 -9.30 12.57
C VAL A 239 15.27 -8.61 11.33
N ASP A 240 16.44 -8.03 11.47
CA ASP A 240 17.15 -7.25 10.47
C ASP A 240 17.34 -7.98 9.13
N ASP A 241 17.56 -9.30 9.16
CA ASP A 241 17.74 -10.10 7.96
C ASP A 241 16.51 -10.10 7.03
N MET A 242 15.30 -9.95 7.59
CA MET A 242 14.08 -9.87 6.81
C MET A 242 13.86 -8.49 6.16
N ALA A 243 14.55 -7.45 6.62
CA ALA A 243 14.49 -6.10 6.06
C ALA A 243 15.49 -5.87 4.91
N LYS A 244 16.29 -6.87 4.54
CA LYS A 244 17.18 -6.81 3.37
C LYS A 244 16.39 -6.59 2.08
N LEU A 245 16.99 -5.88 1.13
CA LEU A 245 16.38 -5.58 -0.17
C LEU A 245 16.01 -6.82 -1.00
N THR A 246 16.64 -7.96 -0.73
CA THR A 246 16.46 -9.22 -1.45
C THR A 246 15.55 -10.21 -0.72
N SER A 247 15.26 -9.95 0.56
CA SER A 247 14.36 -10.77 1.37
C SER A 247 12.95 -10.80 0.75
N ARG A 248 12.38 -11.99 0.74
CA ARG A 248 11.07 -12.26 0.15
C ARG A 248 10.32 -13.32 0.96
N ASP A 249 9.00 -13.31 0.91
CA ASP A 249 8.15 -14.35 1.48
C ASP A 249 6.89 -14.53 0.63
N GLY A 250 6.17 -15.63 0.82
CA GLY A 250 5.04 -16.04 0.00
C GLY A 250 3.84 -16.52 0.81
N PRO A 251 3.01 -15.64 1.38
CA PRO A 251 1.80 -16.02 2.06
C PRO A 251 0.64 -16.34 1.11
N LYS A 252 -0.40 -16.98 1.66
CA LYS A 252 -1.68 -17.17 0.95
C LYS A 252 -2.38 -15.83 0.73
N PRO A 253 -2.87 -15.52 -0.51
CA PRO A 253 -3.44 -14.21 -0.84
C PRO A 253 -4.69 -13.83 -0.05
N GLY A 254 -5.48 -14.78 0.41
CA GLY A 254 -6.70 -14.55 1.19
C GLY A 254 -6.50 -14.49 2.71
N LYS A 255 -5.24 -14.56 3.20
CA LYS A 255 -4.95 -14.50 4.64
C LYS A 255 -4.30 -13.16 4.97
N PRO A 256 -4.98 -12.27 5.72
CA PRO A 256 -4.35 -11.07 6.25
C PRO A 256 -3.36 -11.43 7.37
N ASN A 257 -2.43 -10.54 7.64
CA ASN A 257 -1.56 -10.61 8.80
C ASN A 257 -1.34 -9.21 9.38
N PHE A 258 -1.09 -9.14 10.68
CA PHE A 258 -0.92 -7.89 11.45
C PHE A 258 0.18 -6.97 10.91
N ASN A 259 1.02 -7.45 10.02
CA ASN A 259 2.15 -6.72 9.45
C ASN A 259 2.21 -6.77 7.90
N TYR A 260 1.13 -7.20 7.22
CA TYR A 260 1.02 -7.17 5.76
C TYR A 260 0.24 -5.93 5.30
N GLY A 261 0.94 -5.05 4.61
CA GLY A 261 0.44 -3.85 3.96
C GLY A 261 0.79 -3.85 2.47
N PHE A 262 0.87 -2.67 1.84
CA PHE A 262 1.24 -2.53 0.43
C PHE A 262 1.57 -1.09 0.08
N ARG A 263 2.24 -0.92 -1.06
CA ARG A 263 2.32 0.34 -1.80
C ARG A 263 1.81 0.15 -3.22
N VAL A 264 1.50 1.24 -3.91
CA VAL A 264 0.97 1.19 -5.28
C VAL A 264 2.04 1.52 -6.31
N VAL A 265 1.85 0.99 -7.51
CA VAL A 265 2.54 1.40 -8.74
C VAL A 265 1.53 2.02 -9.69
N LYS A 266 1.92 3.08 -10.39
CA LYS A 266 1.19 3.63 -11.52
C LYS A 266 1.99 3.36 -12.79
N LEU A 267 1.34 2.71 -13.76
CA LEU A 267 1.96 2.42 -15.05
C LEU A 267 2.00 3.68 -15.93
N THR A 268 3.09 3.84 -16.68
CA THR A 268 3.16 4.91 -17.70
C THR A 268 2.23 4.58 -18.86
N LYS A 269 1.50 5.58 -19.36
CA LYS A 269 0.73 5.43 -20.61
C LYS A 269 1.72 5.11 -21.74
N LYS A 270 1.43 4.05 -22.49
CA LYS A 270 2.19 3.71 -23.69
C LYS A 270 1.88 4.67 -24.82
#